data_9c3d73ffffbbd60f75632b36853f66e3
#
_entry.id   9c3d73ffffbbd60f75632b36853f66e3
#
_cell.length_a   1.000
_cell.length_b   1.000
_cell.length_c   1.000
_cell.angle_alpha   90.00
_cell.angle_beta   90.00
_cell.angle_gamma   90.00
#
_symmetry.space_group_name_H-M   'P 1'
#
loop_
_entity.id
_entity.type
_entity.pdbx_description
1 polymer ?
#
loop_
_entity_poly.entity_id
_entity_poly.type
_entity_poly.pdbx_seq_one_letter_code
_entity_poly.pdbx_strand_id
1 'polypeptide(L)'
;GEDSVLQFRAHEPFVPASTLKILTSLFALKTLGKEFRFETHFFLDKDNNLYIKGYGDPFLTSESLLQIGQELSNRGVRRITSLFLDDSSFELDSQVADTPSANPYDAPNGALAVNFNALPIHVGADGSISSGEPQTPLLPMMDQIGQKSPPGTYRINVSAHHGSRHLGAPLHYAGELFISLFDQAGIVVERGFSGKRVPEELSPIYIHYGTHPLVEIVRACLKYSNNFIANQLFLTVGISYFGLPATWEKSRRAMDIFSRKILTGPHHQLRVVEGSGLSRDNQVSAATLIKILSHFSPYGDLLPIEHNLLLKTGTLEDVFCYAGYILENGGLV
;
A
#
# COMPACT_ATOMS: atom_id res chain seq x y z
N GLY A 1 -1.56 -33.54 0.52
CA GLY A 1 -1.97 -34.80 1.15
C GLY A 1 -2.63 -34.57 2.47
N GLU A 2 -3.53 -35.43 2.89
CA GLU A 2 -4.23 -35.32 4.19
C GLU A 2 -3.35 -35.74 5.37
N ASP A 3 -2.18 -36.33 5.12
CA ASP A 3 -1.28 -36.83 6.16
C ASP A 3 -0.27 -35.75 6.59
N SER A 4 -0.38 -35.35 7.85
CA SER A 4 0.56 -34.41 8.47
C SER A 4 1.85 -35.15 8.84
N VAL A 5 2.99 -34.66 8.36
CA VAL A 5 4.31 -35.22 8.69
C VAL A 5 4.71 -34.93 10.14
N LEU A 6 4.37 -33.75 10.63
CA LEU A 6 4.66 -33.32 11.99
C LEU A 6 3.59 -32.34 12.47
N GLN A 7 3.08 -32.54 13.68
CA GLN A 7 2.17 -31.60 14.35
C GLN A 7 2.69 -31.28 15.75
N PHE A 8 2.91 -29.99 16.02
CA PHE A 8 3.24 -29.50 17.35
C PHE A 8 2.47 -28.21 17.61
N ARG A 9 1.63 -28.19 18.63
CA ARG A 9 0.77 -27.04 19.00
C ARG A 9 -0.03 -26.46 17.83
N ALA A 10 -0.42 -27.31 16.87
CA ALA A 10 -0.95 -26.91 15.57
C ALA A 10 -2.23 -26.07 15.62
N HIS A 11 -3.00 -26.20 16.71
CA HIS A 11 -4.27 -25.49 16.91
C HIS A 11 -4.18 -24.28 17.85
N GLU A 12 -3.00 -24.00 18.41
CA GLU A 12 -2.80 -22.82 19.23
C GLU A 12 -2.61 -21.58 18.35
N PRO A 13 -3.22 -20.42 18.74
CA PRO A 13 -3.03 -19.17 18.01
C PRO A 13 -1.67 -18.57 18.33
N PHE A 14 -0.97 -18.12 17.28
CA PHE A 14 0.29 -17.40 17.37
C PHE A 14 0.21 -16.11 16.59
N VAL A 15 1.07 -15.15 16.91
CA VAL A 15 1.28 -13.93 16.13
C VAL A 15 1.93 -14.30 14.79
N PRO A 16 1.25 -14.09 13.65
CA PRO A 16 1.75 -14.55 12.34
C PRO A 16 2.87 -13.69 11.76
N ALA A 17 3.04 -12.47 12.25
CA ALA A 17 3.86 -11.47 11.60
C ALA A 17 3.54 -11.42 10.09
N SER A 18 4.53 -11.18 9.23
CA SER A 18 4.32 -11.02 7.77
C SER A 18 3.85 -12.29 7.03
N THR A 19 3.74 -13.46 7.68
CA THR A 19 3.09 -14.61 7.03
C THR A 19 1.58 -14.38 6.82
N LEU A 20 0.96 -13.46 7.57
CA LEU A 20 -0.42 -13.02 7.35
C LEU A 20 -0.65 -12.48 5.94
N LYS A 21 0.38 -11.90 5.30
CA LYS A 21 0.28 -11.38 3.94
C LYS A 21 -0.14 -12.42 2.90
N ILE A 22 0.06 -13.72 3.18
CA ILE A 22 -0.46 -14.81 2.33
C ILE A 22 -1.99 -14.78 2.31
N LEU A 23 -2.62 -14.67 3.49
CA LEU A 23 -4.08 -14.55 3.59
C LEU A 23 -4.60 -13.26 2.94
N THR A 24 -3.95 -12.13 3.21
CA THR A 24 -4.32 -10.84 2.63
C THR A 24 -4.21 -10.86 1.10
N SER A 25 -3.17 -11.47 0.57
CA SER A 25 -2.97 -11.66 -0.88
C SER A 25 -4.05 -12.56 -1.48
N LEU A 26 -4.35 -13.69 -0.82
CA LEU A 26 -5.43 -14.59 -1.24
C LEU A 26 -6.78 -13.86 -1.25
N PHE A 27 -7.06 -13.09 -0.21
CA PHE A 27 -8.27 -12.28 -0.08
C PHE A 27 -8.42 -11.30 -1.25
N ALA A 28 -7.35 -10.55 -1.56
CA ALA A 28 -7.35 -9.61 -2.67
C ALA A 28 -7.50 -10.32 -4.04
N LEU A 29 -6.69 -11.35 -4.32
CA LEU A 29 -6.74 -12.07 -5.59
C LEU A 29 -8.07 -12.76 -5.86
N LYS A 30 -8.71 -13.34 -4.82
CA LYS A 30 -10.01 -14.02 -4.95
C LYS A 30 -11.18 -13.05 -5.08
N THR A 31 -11.07 -11.84 -4.51
CA THR A 31 -12.15 -10.86 -4.51
C THR A 31 -12.08 -9.93 -5.72
N LEU A 32 -10.91 -9.39 -6.01
CA LEU A 32 -10.72 -8.38 -7.07
C LEU A 32 -10.35 -9.01 -8.43
N GLY A 33 -9.75 -10.20 -8.40
CA GLY A 33 -9.20 -10.84 -9.60
C GLY A 33 -7.75 -10.41 -9.89
N LYS A 34 -6.97 -11.30 -10.51
CA LYS A 34 -5.53 -11.09 -10.75
C LYS A 34 -5.22 -9.92 -11.69
N GLU A 35 -6.13 -9.57 -12.59
CA GLU A 35 -5.98 -8.50 -13.60
C GLU A 35 -6.53 -7.15 -13.10
N PHE A 36 -7.06 -7.07 -11.88
CA PHE A 36 -7.55 -5.81 -11.31
C PHE A 36 -6.46 -4.75 -11.34
N ARG A 37 -6.85 -3.51 -11.71
CA ARG A 37 -5.98 -2.34 -11.69
C ARG A 37 -6.60 -1.27 -10.82
N PHE A 38 -5.76 -0.64 -10.01
CA PHE A 38 -6.17 0.51 -9.22
C PHE A 38 -6.43 1.71 -10.11
N GLU A 39 -7.22 2.65 -9.61
CA GLU A 39 -7.59 3.86 -10.34
C GLU A 39 -7.22 5.11 -9.54
N THR A 40 -6.90 6.19 -10.28
CA THR A 40 -6.79 7.55 -9.76
C THR A 40 -7.52 8.47 -10.72
N HIS A 41 -8.48 9.24 -10.24
CA HIS A 41 -9.37 10.04 -11.08
C HIS A 41 -9.01 11.52 -11.03
N PHE A 42 -9.06 12.18 -12.18
CA PHE A 42 -8.72 13.59 -12.39
C PHE A 42 -9.94 14.34 -12.92
N PHE A 43 -10.28 15.45 -12.23
CA PHE A 43 -11.44 16.27 -12.57
C PHE A 43 -11.00 17.72 -12.73
N LEU A 44 -11.58 18.43 -13.68
CA LEU A 44 -11.30 19.84 -13.91
C LEU A 44 -12.61 20.64 -13.81
N ASP A 45 -12.62 21.69 -13.00
CA ASP A 45 -13.74 22.59 -12.93
C ASP A 45 -13.63 23.76 -13.93
N LYS A 46 -14.68 24.58 -14.00
CA LYS A 46 -14.76 25.74 -14.90
C LYS A 46 -13.72 26.84 -14.60
N ASP A 47 -13.15 26.85 -13.40
CA ASP A 47 -12.16 27.81 -12.94
C ASP A 47 -10.72 27.27 -13.11
N ASN A 48 -10.56 26.17 -13.87
CA ASN A 48 -9.32 25.44 -14.10
C ASN A 48 -8.67 24.92 -12.80
N ASN A 49 -9.45 24.59 -11.77
CA ASN A 49 -8.92 23.86 -10.64
C ASN A 49 -8.94 22.37 -10.98
N LEU A 50 -7.81 21.70 -10.75
CA LEU A 50 -7.71 20.24 -10.93
C LEU A 50 -7.92 19.56 -9.59
N TYR A 51 -8.81 18.58 -9.57
CA TYR A 51 -9.02 17.69 -8.44
C TYR A 51 -8.45 16.32 -8.75
N ILE A 52 -7.72 15.75 -7.81
CA ILE A 52 -7.17 14.40 -7.87
C ILE A 52 -7.80 13.58 -6.78
N LYS A 53 -8.54 12.54 -7.16
CA LYS A 53 -9.17 11.61 -6.20
C LYS A 53 -8.49 10.26 -6.25
N GLY A 54 -7.94 9.85 -5.09
CA GLY A 54 -7.33 8.54 -4.91
C GLY A 54 -8.34 7.47 -4.50
N TYR A 55 -8.05 6.23 -4.88
CA TYR A 55 -8.82 5.04 -4.48
C TYR A 55 -7.93 3.94 -3.91
N GLY A 56 -6.78 4.33 -3.36
CA GLY A 56 -5.90 3.41 -2.65
C GLY A 56 -4.86 2.69 -3.52
N ASP A 57 -4.47 3.25 -4.67
CA ASP A 57 -3.40 2.68 -5.49
C ASP A 57 -2.08 2.59 -4.69
N PRO A 58 -1.57 1.39 -4.41
CA PRO A 58 -0.32 1.23 -3.68
C PRO A 58 0.93 1.50 -4.53
N PHE A 59 0.79 1.64 -5.86
CA PHE A 59 1.89 1.83 -6.81
C PHE A 59 1.82 3.16 -7.57
N LEU A 60 1.20 4.16 -6.98
CA LEU A 60 1.21 5.53 -7.52
C LEU A 60 2.60 6.16 -7.25
N THR A 61 3.57 5.79 -8.09
CA THR A 61 4.98 6.19 -7.96
C THR A 61 5.29 7.47 -8.74
N SER A 62 6.49 8.02 -8.56
CA SER A 62 6.96 9.19 -9.32
C SER A 62 6.88 8.99 -10.83
N GLU A 63 7.22 7.80 -11.32
CA GLU A 63 7.12 7.45 -12.74
C GLU A 63 5.66 7.49 -13.22
N SER A 64 4.73 6.95 -12.43
CA SER A 64 3.30 7.00 -12.72
C SER A 64 2.79 8.45 -12.75
N LEU A 65 3.22 9.28 -11.79
CA LEU A 65 2.83 10.69 -11.73
C LEU A 65 3.34 11.48 -12.93
N LEU A 66 4.57 11.23 -13.37
CA LEU A 66 5.12 11.86 -14.56
C LEU A 66 4.34 11.46 -15.82
N GLN A 67 4.00 10.18 -15.98
CA GLN A 67 3.15 9.71 -17.08
C GLN A 67 1.76 10.36 -17.05
N ILE A 68 1.15 10.46 -15.87
CA ILE A 68 -0.13 11.17 -15.69
C ILE A 68 -0.02 12.62 -16.13
N GLY A 69 1.04 13.32 -15.70
CA GLY A 69 1.30 14.70 -16.11
C GLY A 69 1.43 14.84 -17.64
N GLN A 70 2.19 13.95 -18.28
CA GLN A 70 2.33 13.92 -19.74
C GLN A 70 0.98 13.67 -20.43
N GLU A 71 0.18 12.73 -19.93
CA GLU A 71 -1.14 12.43 -20.50
C GLU A 71 -2.11 13.61 -20.35
N LEU A 72 -2.17 14.25 -19.18
CA LEU A 72 -2.98 15.46 -18.97
C LEU A 72 -2.49 16.61 -19.89
N SER A 73 -1.18 16.79 -20.02
CA SER A 73 -0.57 17.75 -20.92
C SER A 73 -0.95 17.50 -22.38
N ASN A 74 -0.94 16.24 -22.85
CA ASN A 74 -1.38 15.84 -24.20
C ASN A 74 -2.87 16.09 -24.43
N ARG A 75 -3.69 16.03 -23.39
CA ARG A 75 -5.13 16.38 -23.41
C ARG A 75 -5.39 17.89 -23.37
N GLY A 76 -4.33 18.71 -23.36
CA GLY A 76 -4.43 20.16 -23.39
C GLY A 76 -4.43 20.85 -22.03
N VAL A 77 -4.29 20.12 -20.92
CA VAL A 77 -4.12 20.73 -19.60
C VAL A 77 -2.71 21.29 -19.50
N ARG A 78 -2.57 22.61 -19.57
CA ARG A 78 -1.26 23.30 -19.52
C ARG A 78 -1.12 24.21 -18.31
N ARG A 79 -2.24 24.64 -17.75
CA ARG A 79 -2.31 25.59 -16.66
C ARG A 79 -3.44 25.20 -15.72
N ILE A 80 -3.14 25.11 -14.44
CA ILE A 80 -4.07 24.76 -13.37
C ILE A 80 -4.03 25.92 -12.38
N THR A 81 -5.21 26.45 -12.01
CA THR A 81 -5.33 27.50 -11.00
C THR A 81 -4.94 26.98 -9.62
N SER A 82 -5.58 25.93 -9.16
CA SER A 82 -5.29 25.26 -7.89
C SER A 82 -5.34 23.76 -8.05
N LEU A 83 -4.53 23.05 -7.28
CA LEU A 83 -4.55 21.59 -7.19
C LEU A 83 -5.27 21.15 -5.92
N PHE A 84 -6.36 20.41 -6.05
CA PHE A 84 -7.12 19.87 -4.92
C PHE A 84 -6.93 18.35 -4.81
N LEU A 85 -6.60 17.89 -3.60
CA LEU A 85 -6.33 16.49 -3.30
C LEU A 85 -7.50 15.92 -2.49
N ASP A 86 -8.11 14.86 -3.00
CA ASP A 86 -9.25 14.17 -2.39
C ASP A 86 -8.84 12.74 -1.98
N ASP A 87 -8.70 12.53 -0.68
CA ASP A 87 -8.43 11.24 -0.05
C ASP A 87 -9.66 10.63 0.63
N SER A 88 -10.83 11.20 0.39
CA SER A 88 -12.07 10.82 1.06
C SER A 88 -12.59 9.41 0.74
N SER A 89 -11.91 8.70 -0.17
CA SER A 89 -12.23 7.28 -0.43
C SER A 89 -11.80 6.37 0.73
N PHE A 90 -10.92 6.85 1.63
CA PHE A 90 -10.57 6.16 2.88
C PHE A 90 -10.94 7.06 4.07
N GLU A 91 -11.42 6.42 5.14
CA GLU A 91 -11.70 7.06 6.42
C GLU A 91 -11.08 6.18 7.51
N LEU A 92 -9.83 6.51 7.87
CA LEU A 92 -9.01 5.72 8.77
C LEU A 92 -8.91 6.46 10.11
N ASP A 93 -9.59 5.94 11.12
CA ASP A 93 -9.68 6.47 12.48
C ASP A 93 -8.39 6.28 13.30
N SER A 94 -7.54 5.32 12.88
CA SER A 94 -6.25 5.02 13.52
C SER A 94 -5.22 4.55 12.49
N GLN A 95 -3.95 4.68 12.84
CA GLN A 95 -2.86 3.99 12.15
C GLN A 95 -2.61 2.65 12.83
N VAL A 96 -2.08 1.69 12.07
CA VAL A 96 -1.80 0.33 12.57
C VAL A 96 -0.65 0.32 13.58
N ALA A 97 0.33 1.23 13.40
CA ALA A 97 1.44 1.38 14.33
C ALA A 97 1.03 2.29 15.50
N ASP A 98 1.13 1.77 16.72
CA ASP A 98 0.76 2.46 17.96
C ASP A 98 1.66 3.68 18.24
N THR A 99 2.84 3.75 17.65
CA THR A 99 3.79 4.86 17.79
C THR A 99 4.26 5.35 16.42
N PRO A 100 4.14 6.64 16.11
CA PRO A 100 4.75 7.21 14.91
C PRO A 100 6.27 6.98 14.93
N SER A 101 6.79 6.33 13.90
CA SER A 101 8.23 6.13 13.73
C SER A 101 8.69 6.71 12.39
N ALA A 102 10.00 6.95 12.24
CA ALA A 102 10.58 7.31 10.94
C ALA A 102 10.74 6.11 9.99
N ASN A 103 10.43 4.91 10.46
CA ASN A 103 10.60 3.68 9.70
C ASN A 103 9.61 3.61 8.53
N PRO A 104 10.04 3.39 7.28
CA PRO A 104 9.16 3.26 6.13
C PRO A 104 8.16 2.09 6.22
N TYR A 105 8.43 1.09 7.08
CA TYR A 105 7.48 -0.01 7.32
C TYR A 105 6.20 0.43 8.06
N ASP A 106 6.26 1.57 8.74
CA ASP A 106 5.13 2.14 9.49
C ASP A 106 4.45 3.28 8.71
N ALA A 107 4.72 3.39 7.41
CA ALA A 107 4.13 4.43 6.57
C ALA A 107 2.60 4.34 6.57
N PRO A 108 1.89 5.48 6.77
CA PRO A 108 0.43 5.49 6.87
C PRO A 108 -0.23 5.14 5.55
N ASN A 109 -1.33 4.40 5.63
CA ASN A 109 -2.19 4.14 4.49
C ASN A 109 -3.08 5.35 4.19
N GLY A 110 -3.57 5.46 2.95
CA GLY A 110 -4.46 6.53 2.51
C GLY A 110 -5.00 6.30 1.12
N ALA A 111 -6.10 6.97 0.77
CA ALA A 111 -6.70 6.82 -0.54
C ALA A 111 -5.84 7.42 -1.65
N LEU A 112 -5.18 8.54 -1.38
CA LEU A 112 -4.24 9.21 -2.29
C LEU A 112 -2.84 9.22 -1.65
N ALA A 113 -2.11 8.15 -1.86
CA ALA A 113 -0.75 7.96 -1.36
C ALA A 113 0.23 7.83 -2.51
N VAL A 114 1.41 8.41 -2.40
CA VAL A 114 2.45 8.37 -3.43
C VAL A 114 3.74 7.75 -2.87
N ASN A 115 4.51 7.04 -3.71
CA ASN A 115 5.79 6.43 -3.34
C ASN A 115 5.74 5.68 -2.00
N PHE A 116 4.63 4.95 -1.74
CA PHE A 116 4.41 4.19 -0.49
C PHE A 116 4.40 5.07 0.78
N ASN A 117 4.12 6.37 0.66
CA ASN A 117 4.23 7.37 1.73
C ASN A 117 5.61 7.36 2.44
N ALA A 118 6.67 7.15 1.68
CA ALA A 118 8.04 7.14 2.15
C ALA A 118 8.94 8.05 1.27
N LEU A 119 9.70 8.92 1.93
CA LEU A 119 10.55 9.95 1.32
C LEU A 119 11.95 9.39 1.05
N PRO A 120 12.43 9.35 -0.19
CA PRO A 120 13.81 8.97 -0.51
C PRO A 120 14.73 10.20 -0.37
N ILE A 121 15.60 10.23 0.64
CA ILE A 121 16.48 11.36 0.93
C ILE A 121 17.95 10.90 0.91
N HIS A 122 18.80 11.66 0.26
CA HIS A 122 20.26 11.52 0.34
C HIS A 122 20.87 12.79 0.91
N VAL A 123 21.69 12.65 1.94
CA VAL A 123 22.47 13.73 2.57
C VAL A 123 23.95 13.45 2.30
N GLY A 124 24.60 14.32 1.56
CA GLY A 124 26.04 14.22 1.26
C GLY A 124 26.90 14.52 2.48
N ALA A 125 28.16 14.09 2.44
CA ALA A 125 29.15 14.39 3.49
C ALA A 125 29.45 15.90 3.61
N ASP A 126 29.20 16.67 2.56
CA ASP A 126 29.31 18.12 2.49
C ASP A 126 28.04 18.86 2.97
N GLY A 127 27.02 18.11 3.41
CA GLY A 127 25.73 18.65 3.82
C GLY A 127 24.76 18.92 2.66
N SER A 128 25.12 18.59 1.42
CA SER A 128 24.22 18.70 0.27
C SER A 128 23.04 17.73 0.43
N ILE A 129 21.84 18.16 0.01
CA ILE A 129 20.63 17.33 0.09
C ILE A 129 20.13 17.09 -1.34
N SER A 130 19.80 15.84 -1.63
CA SER A 130 19.21 15.41 -2.89
C SER A 130 18.19 14.31 -2.68
N SER A 131 17.45 13.96 -3.73
CA SER A 131 16.63 12.75 -3.70
C SER A 131 17.53 11.50 -3.65
N GLY A 132 17.15 10.53 -2.84
CA GLY A 132 17.76 9.20 -2.83
C GLY A 132 17.36 8.32 -4.02
N GLU A 133 16.44 8.79 -4.89
CA GLU A 133 15.94 8.09 -6.07
C GLU A 133 15.91 9.02 -7.27
N PRO A 134 16.52 8.64 -8.42
CA PRO A 134 16.66 9.53 -9.59
C PRO A 134 15.34 10.01 -10.18
N GLN A 135 14.29 9.19 -10.11
CA GLN A 135 12.96 9.48 -10.68
C GLN A 135 12.12 10.38 -9.78
N THR A 136 12.51 10.58 -8.52
CA THR A 136 11.80 11.41 -7.56
C THR A 136 12.53 12.75 -7.42
N PRO A 137 11.92 13.90 -7.74
CA PRO A 137 12.56 15.18 -7.54
C PRO A 137 12.81 15.49 -6.07
N LEU A 138 13.83 16.32 -5.78
CA LEU A 138 13.98 16.87 -4.44
C LEU A 138 12.80 17.79 -4.12
N LEU A 139 12.13 17.52 -3.00
CA LEU A 139 10.96 18.27 -2.55
C LEU A 139 11.29 19.11 -1.31
N PRO A 140 10.58 20.23 -1.07
CA PRO A 140 10.76 21.05 0.13
C PRO A 140 10.68 20.26 1.43
N MET A 141 9.77 19.30 1.53
CA MET A 141 9.64 18.39 2.67
C MET A 141 10.91 17.56 2.89
N MET A 142 11.50 17.04 1.81
CA MET A 142 12.72 16.24 1.86
C MET A 142 13.92 17.09 2.29
N ASP A 143 14.03 18.31 1.78
CA ASP A 143 15.08 19.26 2.16
C ASP A 143 15.02 19.59 3.65
N GLN A 144 13.83 19.90 4.20
CA GLN A 144 13.63 20.19 5.61
C GLN A 144 14.02 19.03 6.55
N ILE A 145 13.78 17.80 6.14
CA ILE A 145 14.18 16.59 6.90
C ILE A 145 15.67 16.36 6.76
N GLY A 146 16.22 16.48 5.55
CA GLY A 146 17.63 16.27 5.24
C GLY A 146 18.56 17.21 6.03
N GLN A 147 18.16 18.49 6.21
CA GLN A 147 18.91 19.48 7.01
C GLN A 147 19.12 19.06 8.48
N LYS A 148 18.32 18.13 8.98
CA LYS A 148 18.39 17.62 10.37
C LYS A 148 18.93 16.20 10.46
N SER A 149 19.30 15.60 9.32
CA SER A 149 19.75 14.22 9.23
C SER A 149 21.26 14.15 9.03
N PRO A 150 21.97 13.16 9.60
CA PRO A 150 23.38 12.96 9.31
C PRO A 150 23.59 12.52 7.86
N PRO A 151 24.86 12.58 7.33
CA PRO A 151 25.14 12.06 6.01
C PRO A 151 24.72 10.60 5.83
N GLY A 152 24.08 10.28 4.69
CA GLY A 152 23.56 8.94 4.39
C GLY A 152 22.42 8.96 3.39
N THR A 153 21.97 7.76 3.01
CA THR A 153 20.77 7.58 2.16
C THR A 153 19.66 6.95 3.00
N TYR A 154 18.50 7.57 2.97
CA TYR A 154 17.38 7.23 3.83
C TYR A 154 16.13 7.01 3.00
N ARG A 155 15.27 6.13 3.49
CA ARG A 155 13.86 6.10 3.13
C ARG A 155 13.06 6.32 4.41
N ILE A 156 12.43 7.49 4.52
CA ILE A 156 11.82 7.99 5.77
C ILE A 156 10.30 8.03 5.59
N ASN A 157 9.57 7.47 6.55
CA ASN A 157 8.12 7.60 6.63
C ASN A 157 7.70 9.08 6.66
N VAL A 158 6.73 9.45 5.83
CA VAL A 158 6.21 10.83 5.76
C VAL A 158 5.72 11.36 7.11
N SER A 159 5.27 10.49 8.04
CA SER A 159 4.83 10.88 9.38
C SER A 159 5.95 11.46 10.26
N ALA A 160 7.22 11.29 9.88
CA ALA A 160 8.34 12.00 10.52
C ALA A 160 8.29 13.52 10.29
N HIS A 161 7.48 13.97 9.33
CA HIS A 161 7.20 15.36 9.06
C HIS A 161 5.79 15.72 9.54
N HIS A 162 5.64 16.84 10.23
CA HIS A 162 4.36 17.23 10.84
C HIS A 162 3.31 17.76 9.84
N GLY A 163 3.61 17.79 8.54
CA GLY A 163 2.70 18.35 7.53
C GLY A 163 2.44 19.84 7.73
N SER A 164 1.44 20.37 7.06
CA SER A 164 0.90 21.72 7.30
C SER A 164 -0.23 21.65 8.34
N ARG A 165 -0.58 22.80 8.95
CA ARG A 165 -1.68 22.89 9.94
C ARG A 165 -3.04 22.42 9.39
N HIS A 166 -3.18 22.32 8.06
CA HIS A 166 -4.45 22.06 7.38
C HIS A 166 -4.41 20.81 6.50
N LEU A 167 -3.26 20.14 6.38
CA LEU A 167 -3.09 18.97 5.51
C LEU A 167 -2.14 17.97 6.17
N GLY A 168 -2.58 16.74 6.30
CA GLY A 168 -1.74 15.67 6.84
C GLY A 168 -0.49 15.43 5.99
N ALA A 169 0.58 14.92 6.60
CA ALA A 169 1.86 14.68 5.93
C ALA A 169 1.75 13.86 4.63
N PRO A 170 0.92 12.79 4.52
CA PRO A 170 0.75 12.05 3.27
C PRO A 170 0.24 12.90 2.11
N LEU A 171 -0.83 13.68 2.34
CA LEU A 171 -1.37 14.55 1.29
C LEU A 171 -0.46 15.73 0.99
N HIS A 172 0.29 16.22 1.96
CA HIS A 172 1.28 17.26 1.73
C HIS A 172 2.38 16.75 0.80
N TYR A 173 2.90 15.54 1.05
CA TYR A 173 3.87 14.87 0.17
C TYR A 173 3.31 14.67 -1.24
N ALA A 174 2.09 14.15 -1.35
CA ALA A 174 1.44 13.99 -2.64
C ALA A 174 1.34 15.30 -3.40
N GLY A 175 0.94 16.40 -2.74
CA GLY A 175 0.82 17.71 -3.35
C GLY A 175 2.13 18.27 -3.87
N GLU A 176 3.21 18.22 -3.07
CA GLU A 176 4.55 18.65 -3.51
C GLU A 176 5.03 17.83 -4.70
N LEU A 177 4.85 16.50 -4.65
CA LEU A 177 5.30 15.60 -5.71
C LEU A 177 4.51 15.80 -7.00
N PHE A 178 3.17 15.94 -6.93
CA PHE A 178 2.35 16.22 -8.10
C PHE A 178 2.75 17.54 -8.76
N ILE A 179 2.92 18.63 -7.99
CA ILE A 179 3.34 19.92 -8.56
C ILE A 179 4.68 19.79 -9.27
N SER A 180 5.67 19.18 -8.62
CA SER A 180 7.01 19.06 -9.20
C SER A 180 7.03 18.24 -10.50
N LEU A 181 6.27 17.13 -10.55
CA LEU A 181 6.22 16.28 -11.75
C LEU A 181 5.31 16.84 -12.85
N PHE A 182 4.28 17.59 -12.49
CA PHE A 182 3.46 18.34 -13.43
C PHE A 182 4.25 19.45 -14.11
N ASP A 183 5.10 20.18 -13.37
CA ASP A 183 6.01 21.17 -13.94
C ASP A 183 6.96 20.53 -14.97
N GLN A 184 7.55 19.36 -14.66
CA GLN A 184 8.34 18.58 -15.61
C GLN A 184 7.55 18.14 -16.86
N ALA A 185 6.24 17.91 -16.71
CA ALA A 185 5.34 17.59 -17.83
C ALA A 185 4.82 18.84 -18.59
N GLY A 186 5.26 20.05 -18.21
CA GLY A 186 4.83 21.32 -18.82
C GLY A 186 3.46 21.81 -18.36
N ILE A 187 3.02 21.41 -17.15
CA ILE A 187 1.78 21.89 -16.54
C ILE A 187 2.12 22.81 -15.36
N VAL A 188 1.69 24.06 -15.42
CA VAL A 188 1.91 25.07 -14.37
C VAL A 188 0.74 25.08 -13.39
N VAL A 189 1.03 24.97 -12.08
CA VAL A 189 0.06 25.15 -10.99
C VAL A 189 0.29 26.51 -10.33
N GLU A 190 -0.71 27.40 -10.40
CA GLU A 190 -0.54 28.82 -10.04
C GLU A 190 -0.61 29.11 -8.53
N ARG A 191 -1.55 28.45 -7.83
CA ARG A 191 -1.88 28.76 -6.42
C ARG A 191 -1.52 27.63 -5.44
N GLY A 192 -0.74 26.64 -5.91
CA GLY A 192 -0.37 25.51 -5.07
C GLY A 192 -1.50 24.49 -4.87
N PHE A 193 -1.47 23.78 -3.72
CA PHE A 193 -2.37 22.67 -3.46
C PHE A 193 -3.04 22.76 -2.08
N SER A 194 -4.19 22.06 -1.93
CA SER A 194 -4.89 21.86 -0.66
C SER A 194 -5.77 20.62 -0.69
N GLY A 195 -6.22 20.15 0.49
CA GLY A 195 -7.19 19.06 0.60
C GLY A 195 -8.60 19.58 0.31
N LYS A 196 -9.31 18.92 -0.62
CA LYS A 196 -10.71 19.22 -0.91
C LYS A 196 -11.38 18.06 -1.65
N ARG A 197 -12.60 17.71 -1.24
CA ARG A 197 -13.40 16.69 -1.94
C ARG A 197 -13.79 17.17 -3.33
N VAL A 198 -13.81 16.23 -4.27
CA VAL A 198 -14.34 16.45 -5.62
C VAL A 198 -15.83 16.80 -5.51
N PRO A 199 -16.30 17.92 -6.15
CA PRO A 199 -17.73 18.22 -6.26
C PRO A 199 -18.47 17.11 -7.02
N GLU A 200 -19.67 16.75 -6.53
CA GLU A 200 -20.45 15.61 -7.08
C GLU A 200 -20.85 15.79 -8.56
N GLU A 201 -21.00 17.04 -8.99
CA GLU A 201 -21.38 17.41 -10.36
C GLU A 201 -20.25 17.24 -11.37
N LEU A 202 -18.99 17.08 -10.94
CA LEU A 202 -17.87 16.93 -11.87
C LEU A 202 -17.75 15.51 -12.39
N SER A 203 -17.50 15.39 -13.69
CA SER A 203 -17.10 14.13 -14.32
C SER A 203 -15.58 14.08 -14.50
N PRO A 204 -14.94 12.92 -14.41
CA PRO A 204 -13.50 12.82 -14.61
C PRO A 204 -13.12 13.14 -16.06
N ILE A 205 -12.12 14.00 -16.24
CA ILE A 205 -11.50 14.28 -17.55
C ILE A 205 -10.47 13.22 -17.93
N TYR A 206 -9.96 12.51 -16.91
CA TYR A 206 -9.00 11.44 -17.07
C TYR A 206 -9.10 10.44 -15.89
N ILE A 207 -9.01 9.15 -16.20
CA ILE A 207 -8.86 8.09 -15.23
C ILE A 207 -7.53 7.41 -15.53
N HIS A 208 -6.63 7.46 -14.57
CA HIS A 208 -5.39 6.69 -14.62
C HIS A 208 -5.66 5.29 -14.07
N TYR A 209 -5.38 4.28 -14.89
CA TYR A 209 -5.35 2.89 -14.44
C TYR A 209 -3.89 2.52 -14.11
N GLY A 210 -3.65 2.07 -12.90
CA GLY A 210 -2.32 1.68 -12.44
C GLY A 210 -1.61 0.75 -13.43
N THR A 211 -0.32 0.97 -13.64
CA THR A 211 0.48 0.23 -14.63
C THR A 211 0.64 -1.26 -14.31
N HIS A 212 0.52 -1.61 -13.02
CA HIS A 212 0.68 -2.98 -12.53
C HIS A 212 -0.67 -3.63 -12.26
N PRO A 213 -0.96 -4.83 -12.80
CA PRO A 213 -2.11 -5.63 -12.39
C PRO A 213 -1.91 -6.14 -10.96
N LEU A 214 -3.01 -6.50 -10.29
CA LEU A 214 -3.00 -6.93 -8.89
C LEU A 214 -2.01 -8.08 -8.62
N VAL A 215 -1.86 -9.02 -9.56
CA VAL A 215 -0.93 -10.16 -9.40
C VAL A 215 0.52 -9.70 -9.23
N GLU A 216 0.96 -8.66 -9.93
CA GLU A 216 2.31 -8.08 -9.79
C GLU A 216 2.45 -7.31 -8.48
N ILE A 217 1.42 -6.59 -8.08
CA ILE A 217 1.35 -5.88 -6.79
C ILE A 217 1.48 -6.88 -5.63
N VAL A 218 0.76 -8.00 -5.70
CA VAL A 218 0.83 -9.08 -4.72
C VAL A 218 2.23 -9.71 -4.70
N ARG A 219 2.82 -9.98 -5.86
CA ARG A 219 4.19 -10.50 -5.95
C ARG A 219 5.20 -9.57 -5.25
N ALA A 220 5.10 -8.26 -5.50
CA ALA A 220 5.94 -7.27 -4.84
C ALA A 220 5.67 -7.21 -3.32
N CYS A 221 4.39 -7.23 -2.90
CA CYS A 221 3.99 -7.27 -1.50
C CYS A 221 4.64 -8.44 -0.74
N LEU A 222 4.59 -9.63 -1.32
CA LEU A 222 5.14 -10.84 -0.72
C LEU A 222 6.67 -10.86 -0.73
N LYS A 223 7.28 -10.48 -1.88
CA LYS A 223 8.73 -10.43 -2.06
C LYS A 223 9.43 -9.47 -1.12
N TYR A 224 8.93 -8.24 -1.03
CA TYR A 224 9.53 -7.18 -0.21
C TYR A 224 8.92 -7.08 1.19
N SER A 225 7.96 -7.94 1.50
CA SER A 225 7.24 -7.93 2.79
C SER A 225 6.62 -6.58 3.14
N ASN A 226 6.15 -5.82 2.13
CA ASN A 226 5.72 -4.44 2.29
C ASN A 226 4.38 -4.33 3.03
N ASN A 227 4.40 -3.67 4.20
CA ASN A 227 3.20 -3.51 5.05
C ASN A 227 2.19 -2.54 4.45
N PHE A 228 2.68 -1.45 3.85
CA PHE A 228 1.82 -0.44 3.21
C PHE A 228 0.98 -1.08 2.11
N ILE A 229 1.60 -1.85 1.18
CA ILE A 229 0.88 -2.55 0.11
C ILE A 229 -0.15 -3.51 0.70
N ALA A 230 0.23 -4.33 1.68
CA ALA A 230 -0.68 -5.31 2.27
C ALA A 230 -1.93 -4.64 2.85
N ASN A 231 -1.76 -3.53 3.55
CA ASN A 231 -2.88 -2.79 4.13
C ASN A 231 -3.72 -2.03 3.09
N GLN A 232 -3.11 -1.50 2.03
CA GLN A 232 -3.87 -0.95 0.88
C GLN A 232 -4.77 -2.02 0.24
N LEU A 233 -4.24 -3.22 0.01
CA LEU A 233 -5.02 -4.35 -0.49
C LEU A 233 -6.17 -4.72 0.44
N PHE A 234 -5.90 -4.82 1.75
CA PHE A 234 -6.89 -5.14 2.76
C PHE A 234 -8.03 -4.12 2.80
N LEU A 235 -7.70 -2.83 2.74
CA LEU A 235 -8.66 -1.73 2.73
C LEU A 235 -9.49 -1.69 1.43
N THR A 236 -8.85 -1.90 0.29
CA THR A 236 -9.52 -1.94 -1.02
C THR A 236 -10.52 -3.09 -1.13
N VAL A 237 -10.20 -4.27 -0.59
CA VAL A 237 -11.18 -5.36 -0.56
C VAL A 237 -12.35 -5.01 0.35
N GLY A 238 -12.13 -4.28 1.45
CA GLY A 238 -13.22 -3.75 2.29
C GLY A 238 -14.23 -2.91 1.48
N ILE A 239 -13.74 -2.09 0.55
CA ILE A 239 -14.60 -1.30 -0.37
C ILE A 239 -15.45 -2.22 -1.26
N SER A 240 -14.87 -3.28 -1.80
CA SER A 240 -15.60 -4.22 -2.68
C SER A 240 -16.78 -4.89 -1.99
N TYR A 241 -16.69 -5.10 -0.67
CA TYR A 241 -17.78 -5.69 0.12
C TYR A 241 -18.82 -4.67 0.60
N PHE A 242 -18.39 -3.46 0.97
CA PHE A 242 -19.21 -2.53 1.74
C PHE A 242 -19.25 -1.10 1.17
N GLY A 243 -18.65 -0.87 0.01
CA GLY A 243 -18.60 0.46 -0.61
C GLY A 243 -17.67 1.45 0.11
N LEU A 244 -17.51 2.62 -0.51
CA LEU A 244 -16.74 3.74 0.03
C LEU A 244 -17.41 4.34 1.28
N PRO A 245 -16.64 4.99 2.15
CA PRO A 245 -15.18 4.96 2.23
C PRO A 245 -14.66 3.63 2.77
N ALA A 246 -13.38 3.29 2.49
CA ALA A 246 -12.71 2.21 3.17
C ALA A 246 -12.50 2.55 4.65
N THR A 247 -12.76 1.60 5.53
CA THR A 247 -12.43 1.67 6.95
C THR A 247 -11.80 0.37 7.42
N TRP A 248 -11.04 0.41 8.49
CA TRP A 248 -10.50 -0.81 9.11
C TRP A 248 -11.62 -1.78 9.50
N GLU A 249 -12.74 -1.26 10.01
CA GLU A 249 -13.89 -2.09 10.41
C GLU A 249 -14.48 -2.84 9.20
N LYS A 250 -14.79 -2.14 8.10
CA LYS A 250 -15.30 -2.77 6.87
C LYS A 250 -14.39 -3.86 6.38
N SER A 251 -13.08 -3.61 6.38
CA SER A 251 -12.07 -4.57 5.90
C SER A 251 -11.96 -5.80 6.81
N ARG A 252 -12.01 -5.61 8.14
CA ARG A 252 -12.07 -6.72 9.09
C ARG A 252 -13.33 -7.58 8.91
N ARG A 253 -14.49 -6.94 8.73
CA ARG A 253 -15.75 -7.67 8.45
C ARG A 253 -15.70 -8.42 7.13
N ALA A 254 -15.14 -7.82 6.08
CA ALA A 254 -14.98 -8.48 4.80
C ALA A 254 -14.03 -9.69 4.90
N MET A 255 -12.92 -9.55 5.63
CA MET A 255 -11.99 -10.65 5.91
C MET A 255 -12.66 -11.78 6.71
N ASP A 256 -13.48 -11.48 7.71
CA ASP A 256 -14.21 -12.48 8.47
C ASP A 256 -15.19 -13.28 7.58
N ILE A 257 -15.97 -12.58 6.75
CA ILE A 257 -16.86 -13.22 5.76
C ILE A 257 -16.09 -14.13 4.80
N PHE A 258 -15.00 -13.62 4.24
CA PHE A 258 -14.14 -14.38 3.33
C PHE A 258 -13.53 -15.61 4.00
N SER A 259 -12.98 -15.44 5.19
CA SER A 259 -12.33 -16.52 5.95
C SER A 259 -13.30 -17.62 6.30
N ARG A 260 -14.51 -17.31 6.75
CA ARG A 260 -15.56 -18.31 7.02
C ARG A 260 -15.95 -19.11 5.78
N LYS A 261 -15.87 -18.51 4.60
CA LYS A 261 -16.19 -19.17 3.32
C LYS A 261 -15.11 -20.18 2.92
N ILE A 262 -13.83 -19.88 3.15
CA ILE A 262 -12.70 -20.73 2.71
C ILE A 262 -12.22 -21.70 3.78
N LEU A 263 -12.36 -21.33 5.05
CA LEU A 263 -11.92 -22.14 6.18
C LEU A 263 -13.10 -22.93 6.75
N THR A 264 -13.35 -24.12 6.23
CA THR A 264 -14.42 -24.99 6.72
C THR A 264 -13.97 -25.82 7.94
N GLY A 265 -14.85 -26.00 8.95
CA GLY A 265 -14.62 -26.86 10.13
C GLY A 265 -14.55 -26.09 11.47
N PRO A 266 -14.60 -26.80 12.62
CA PRO A 266 -14.94 -26.22 13.92
C PRO A 266 -13.83 -25.46 14.67
N HIS A 267 -12.60 -25.38 14.16
CA HIS A 267 -11.46 -24.84 14.91
C HIS A 267 -10.63 -23.83 14.10
N HIS A 268 -11.29 -22.73 13.65
CA HIS A 268 -10.51 -21.65 13.04
C HIS A 268 -10.06 -20.67 14.11
N GLN A 269 -8.81 -20.79 14.52
CA GLN A 269 -8.21 -19.73 15.31
C GLN A 269 -7.55 -18.74 14.39
N LEU A 270 -8.34 -17.75 13.98
CA LEU A 270 -7.94 -16.64 13.14
C LEU A 270 -8.54 -15.34 13.69
N ARG A 271 -7.68 -14.39 14.02
CA ARG A 271 -8.05 -13.01 14.31
C ARG A 271 -7.22 -12.10 13.41
N VAL A 272 -7.86 -11.29 12.61
CA VAL A 272 -7.21 -10.33 11.71
C VAL A 272 -7.71 -8.94 12.06
N VAL A 273 -6.79 -8.06 12.44
CA VAL A 273 -7.08 -6.66 12.75
C VAL A 273 -6.61 -5.72 11.65
N GLU A 274 -5.59 -6.15 10.86
CA GLU A 274 -5.08 -5.44 9.67
C GLU A 274 -4.38 -6.43 8.74
N GLY A 275 -4.03 -6.00 7.51
CA GLY A 275 -3.61 -6.90 6.44
C GLY A 275 -2.13 -7.28 6.42
N SER A 276 -1.25 -6.58 7.14
CA SER A 276 0.20 -6.76 7.00
C SER A 276 0.83 -7.77 7.96
N GLY A 277 0.20 -7.98 9.10
CA GLY A 277 0.75 -8.76 10.22
C GLY A 277 1.66 -7.95 11.15
N LEU A 278 1.67 -6.62 11.04
CA LEU A 278 2.43 -5.75 11.93
C LEU A 278 1.86 -5.75 13.34
N SER A 279 0.53 -5.72 13.47
CA SER A 279 -0.14 -5.77 14.76
C SER A 279 0.02 -7.12 15.42
N ARG A 280 0.41 -7.13 16.71
CA ARG A 280 0.48 -8.32 17.54
C ARG A 280 -0.90 -8.90 17.91
N ASP A 281 -1.96 -8.14 17.68
CA ASP A 281 -3.34 -8.59 17.85
C ASP A 281 -3.83 -9.52 16.73
N ASN A 282 -3.08 -9.60 15.61
CA ASN A 282 -3.30 -10.64 14.62
C ASN A 282 -2.90 -12.00 15.18
N GLN A 283 -3.75 -13.00 15.02
CA GLN A 283 -3.51 -14.35 15.50
C GLN A 283 -3.96 -15.38 14.47
N VAL A 284 -3.15 -16.41 14.27
CA VAL A 284 -3.48 -17.56 13.44
C VAL A 284 -2.83 -18.83 13.98
N SER A 285 -3.53 -19.95 13.93
CA SER A 285 -2.93 -21.25 14.25
C SER A 285 -2.20 -21.83 13.01
N ALA A 286 -1.19 -22.68 13.25
CA ALA A 286 -0.48 -23.36 12.16
C ALA A 286 -1.44 -24.20 11.29
N ALA A 287 -2.40 -24.90 11.90
CA ALA A 287 -3.43 -25.65 11.19
C ALA A 287 -4.30 -24.77 10.28
N THR A 288 -4.64 -23.56 10.73
CA THR A 288 -5.37 -22.57 9.91
C THR A 288 -4.50 -22.06 8.78
N LEU A 289 -3.21 -21.78 9.04
CA LEU A 289 -2.28 -21.28 8.01
C LEU A 289 -2.04 -22.31 6.89
N ILE A 290 -1.97 -23.61 7.23
CA ILE A 290 -1.90 -24.70 6.24
C ILE A 290 -3.16 -24.71 5.35
N LYS A 291 -4.35 -24.54 5.90
CA LYS A 291 -5.58 -24.41 5.09
C LYS A 291 -5.53 -23.21 4.17
N ILE A 292 -5.04 -22.06 4.66
CA ILE A 292 -4.84 -20.86 3.82
C ILE A 292 -3.87 -21.15 2.68
N LEU A 293 -2.74 -21.82 2.97
CA LEU A 293 -1.77 -22.24 1.95
C LEU A 293 -2.40 -23.17 0.93
N SER A 294 -3.22 -24.16 1.33
CA SER A 294 -3.94 -25.02 0.39
C SER A 294 -4.81 -24.21 -0.59
N HIS A 295 -5.47 -23.15 -0.13
CA HIS A 295 -6.22 -22.24 -1.00
C HIS A 295 -5.33 -21.30 -1.82
N PHE A 296 -4.13 -21.00 -1.35
CA PHE A 296 -3.17 -20.13 -2.02
C PHE A 296 -2.31 -20.89 -3.06
N SER A 297 -2.32 -22.24 -3.07
CA SER A 297 -1.48 -23.06 -3.95
C SER A 297 -1.53 -22.68 -5.43
N PRO A 298 -2.68 -22.26 -6.04
CA PRO A 298 -2.70 -21.78 -7.42
C PRO A 298 -1.89 -20.51 -7.68
N TYR A 299 -1.46 -19.82 -6.62
CA TYR A 299 -0.66 -18.60 -6.61
C TYR A 299 0.69 -18.79 -5.91
N GLY A 300 1.10 -20.05 -5.68
CA GLY A 300 2.30 -20.38 -4.92
C GLY A 300 3.57 -19.75 -5.51
N ASP A 301 3.61 -19.58 -6.85
CA ASP A 301 4.69 -18.92 -7.58
C ASP A 301 4.87 -17.43 -7.26
N LEU A 302 3.93 -16.81 -6.55
CA LEU A 302 4.04 -15.43 -6.08
C LEU A 302 4.90 -15.31 -4.81
N LEU A 303 5.15 -16.41 -4.12
CA LEU A 303 6.04 -16.43 -2.95
C LEU A 303 7.51 -16.33 -3.37
N PRO A 304 8.37 -15.70 -2.55
CA PRO A 304 9.81 -15.74 -2.75
C PRO A 304 10.35 -17.17 -2.78
N ILE A 305 11.35 -17.37 -3.64
CA ILE A 305 12.06 -18.66 -3.76
C ILE A 305 13.33 -18.57 -2.93
N GLU A 306 13.52 -19.54 -2.02
CA GLU A 306 14.77 -19.79 -1.30
C GLU A 306 15.12 -21.27 -1.45
N HIS A 307 16.15 -21.59 -2.23
CA HIS A 307 16.52 -22.96 -2.58
C HIS A 307 15.36 -23.73 -3.25
N ASN A 308 14.85 -24.79 -2.60
CA ASN A 308 13.68 -25.56 -3.04
C ASN A 308 12.40 -25.19 -2.28
N LEU A 309 12.36 -24.00 -1.67
CA LEU A 309 11.24 -23.53 -0.87
C LEU A 309 10.60 -22.31 -1.54
N LEU A 310 9.27 -22.28 -1.61
CA LEU A 310 8.48 -21.09 -1.90
C LEU A 310 7.89 -20.63 -0.58
N LEU A 311 8.44 -19.59 0.04
CA LEU A 311 8.06 -19.24 1.40
C LEU A 311 7.95 -17.74 1.64
N LYS A 312 7.07 -17.41 2.59
CA LYS A 312 6.99 -16.10 3.21
C LYS A 312 7.54 -16.14 4.61
N THR A 313 8.50 -15.30 4.89
CA THR A 313 9.03 -15.08 6.22
C THR A 313 8.17 -14.08 6.98
N GLY A 314 8.05 -14.23 8.30
CA GLY A 314 7.45 -13.27 9.21
C GLY A 314 8.37 -13.00 10.38
N THR A 315 8.71 -11.73 10.61
CA THR A 315 9.60 -11.33 11.69
C THR A 315 9.06 -10.10 12.39
N LEU A 316 8.94 -10.17 13.71
CA LEU A 316 8.79 -9.05 14.64
C LEU A 316 9.76 -9.29 15.79
N GLU A 317 9.88 -8.37 16.72
CA GLU A 317 10.64 -8.60 17.95
C GLU A 317 10.08 -9.87 18.65
N ASP A 318 10.94 -10.84 18.92
CA ASP A 318 10.62 -12.15 19.52
C ASP A 318 9.62 -13.03 18.74
N VAL A 319 9.37 -12.73 17.46
CA VAL A 319 8.50 -13.54 16.59
C VAL A 319 9.21 -13.88 15.29
N PHE A 320 9.33 -15.19 15.02
CA PHE A 320 9.89 -15.75 13.80
C PHE A 320 8.96 -16.80 13.22
N CYS A 321 8.43 -16.55 12.02
CA CYS A 321 7.48 -17.43 11.35
C CYS A 321 7.90 -17.69 9.89
N TYR A 322 7.57 -18.88 9.41
CA TYR A 322 7.74 -19.30 8.03
C TYR A 322 6.46 -19.98 7.55
N ALA A 323 6.02 -19.69 6.35
CA ALA A 323 4.87 -20.32 5.74
C ALA A 323 5.04 -20.41 4.22
N GLY A 324 4.77 -21.58 3.64
CA GLY A 324 4.96 -21.79 2.21
C GLY A 324 4.92 -23.25 1.81
N TYR A 325 5.64 -23.59 0.74
CA TYR A 325 5.64 -24.89 0.10
C TYR A 325 7.07 -25.40 -0.12
N ILE A 326 7.21 -26.72 -0.10
CA ILE A 326 8.42 -27.40 -0.58
C ILE A 326 8.22 -27.74 -2.05
N LEU A 327 9.25 -27.52 -2.87
CA LEU A 327 9.25 -27.93 -4.27
C LEU A 327 9.82 -29.35 -4.37
N GLU A 328 8.97 -30.32 -4.63
CA GLU A 328 9.35 -31.73 -4.86
C GLU A 328 8.88 -32.17 -6.26
N ASN A 329 9.80 -32.70 -7.08
CA ASN A 329 9.52 -33.24 -8.42
C ASN A 329 8.67 -32.32 -9.31
N GLY A 330 8.82 -30.98 -9.17
CA GLY A 330 8.07 -29.99 -9.93
C GLY A 330 6.65 -29.69 -9.41
N GLY A 331 6.27 -30.25 -8.27
CA GLY A 331 5.01 -29.97 -7.56
C GLY A 331 5.22 -29.21 -6.27
N LEU A 332 4.13 -28.60 -5.75
CA LEU A 332 4.07 -27.98 -4.42
C LEU A 332 3.63 -29.02 -3.41
N VAL A 333 4.38 -29.13 -2.30
CA VAL A 333 4.06 -29.95 -1.13
C VAL A 333 3.96 -29.08 0.10
#